data_927509c718ab57ef467e8a5cee054420
#
_entry.id   927509c718ab57ef467e8a5cee054420
#
_cell.length_a   1.000
_cell.length_b   1.000
_cell.length_c   1.000
_cell.angle_alpha   90.00
_cell.angle_beta   90.00
_cell.angle_gamma   90.00
#
_symmetry.space_group_name_H-M   'P 1'
#
loop_
_entity.id
_entity.type
_entity.pdbx_description
1 polymer ?
#
loop_
_entity_poly.entity_id
_entity_poly.type
_entity_poly.pdbx_seq_one_letter_code
_entity_poly.pdbx_strand_id
1 'polypeptide(L)'
;MTGFYCFIQYHLVLFAQTLGLNTCWVGLSYSKVPGTFVLDKGETIACYIALGYGETHGIGHKIKTVEQVSNASDVTPSWFRKGVEAALLAPTAVNQQKFSFEYVGMKNSCHLVHAKKGFSIIGYTQMDLGIAKYHFEIGAGKDNFEWV
;
A
#
# COMPACT_ATOMS: atom_id res chain seq x y z
N MET A 1 -8.45 10.27 7.28
CA MET A 1 -7.09 10.79 7.48
C MET A 1 -5.99 9.72 7.46
N THR A 2 -6.17 8.54 8.06
CA THR A 2 -5.13 7.47 8.14
C THR A 2 -4.54 7.02 6.80
N GLY A 3 -5.31 6.99 5.70
CA GLY A 3 -4.80 6.56 4.39
C GLY A 3 -3.76 7.49 3.75
N PHE A 4 -3.82 8.79 4.03
CA PHE A 4 -2.89 9.78 3.48
C PHE A 4 -1.50 9.68 4.15
N TYR A 5 -1.45 9.43 5.46
CA TYR A 5 -0.17 9.26 6.17
C TYR A 5 0.58 8.00 5.72
N CYS A 6 -0.11 6.90 5.45
CA CYS A 6 0.53 5.68 4.96
C CYS A 6 1.12 5.82 3.56
N PHE A 7 0.54 6.66 2.71
CA PHE A 7 1.06 7.02 1.41
C PHE A 7 2.43 7.71 1.53
N ILE A 8 2.56 8.71 2.41
CA ILE A 8 3.83 9.43 2.64
C ILE A 8 4.89 8.51 3.26
N GLN A 9 4.53 7.73 4.27
CA GLN A 9 5.45 6.79 4.92
C GLN A 9 5.99 5.74 3.94
N TYR A 10 5.17 5.27 3.01
CA TYR A 10 5.62 4.29 2.05
C TYR A 10 6.59 4.86 1.01
N HIS A 11 6.47 6.14 0.67
CA HIS A 11 7.47 6.83 -0.13
C HIS A 11 8.86 6.77 0.50
N LEU A 12 8.95 6.96 1.83
CA LEU A 12 10.21 6.83 2.58
C LEU A 12 10.76 5.39 2.55
N VAL A 13 9.89 4.38 2.62
CA VAL A 13 10.29 2.95 2.52
C VAL A 13 10.92 2.66 1.16
N LEU A 14 10.29 3.10 0.06
CA LEU A 14 10.85 2.91 -1.28
C LEU A 14 12.13 3.72 -1.47
N PHE A 15 12.20 4.94 -0.94
CA PHE A 15 13.42 5.74 -0.98
C PHE A 15 14.56 5.07 -0.22
N ALA A 16 14.30 4.51 0.97
CA ALA A 16 15.29 3.74 1.72
C ALA A 16 15.83 2.55 0.89
N GLN A 17 14.97 1.87 0.15
CA GLN A 17 15.36 0.79 -0.75
C GLN A 17 16.34 1.27 -1.84
N THR A 18 16.15 2.48 -2.39
CA THR A 18 17.10 3.04 -3.38
C THR A 18 18.48 3.34 -2.80
N LEU A 19 18.56 3.49 -1.48
CA LEU A 19 19.82 3.67 -0.73
C LEU A 19 20.45 2.34 -0.27
N GLY A 20 19.85 1.20 -0.66
CA GLY A 20 20.32 -0.14 -0.25
C GLY A 20 19.94 -0.52 1.18
N LEU A 21 19.03 0.22 1.81
CA LEU A 21 18.54 -0.08 3.15
C LEU A 21 17.34 -1.03 3.12
N ASN A 22 17.32 -1.97 4.06
CA ASN A 22 16.17 -2.82 4.31
C ASN A 22 15.20 -2.13 5.26
N THR A 23 13.92 -2.42 5.12
CA THR A 23 12.86 -1.92 5.98
C THR A 23 11.94 -3.04 6.45
N CYS A 24 11.37 -2.89 7.64
CA CYS A 24 10.38 -3.82 8.16
C CYS A 24 9.26 -3.05 8.89
N TRP A 25 8.02 -3.31 8.51
CA TRP A 25 6.85 -2.78 9.20
C TRP A 25 6.57 -3.59 10.47
N VAL A 26 6.50 -2.90 11.62
CA VAL A 26 6.27 -3.51 12.92
C VAL A 26 5.02 -2.88 13.54
N GLY A 27 3.91 -3.64 13.56
CA GLY A 27 2.62 -3.16 14.08
C GLY A 27 2.15 -3.85 15.36
N LEU A 28 2.56 -5.10 15.59
CA LEU A 28 2.03 -5.94 16.66
C LEU A 28 3.07 -6.36 17.70
N SER A 29 4.33 -6.45 17.32
CA SER A 29 5.42 -7.03 18.14
C SER A 29 6.46 -5.99 18.55
N TYR A 30 6.05 -4.97 19.31
CA TYR A 30 6.98 -3.99 19.86
C TYR A 30 6.65 -3.67 21.32
N SER A 31 7.68 -3.28 22.07
CA SER A 31 7.53 -2.75 23.43
C SER A 31 7.73 -1.25 23.42
N LYS A 32 6.81 -0.51 24.06
CA LYS A 32 6.98 0.93 24.23
C LYS A 32 8.07 1.21 25.24
N VAL A 33 9.11 1.94 24.84
CA VAL A 33 10.16 2.39 25.75
C VAL A 33 9.83 3.82 26.18
N PRO A 34 9.61 4.07 27.49
CA PRO A 34 9.31 5.41 27.98
C PRO A 34 10.40 6.42 27.60
N GLY A 35 9.99 7.62 27.20
CA GLY A 35 10.92 8.73 26.86
C GLY A 35 11.50 8.71 25.44
N THR A 36 11.20 7.69 24.62
CA THR A 36 11.68 7.64 23.23
C THR A 36 10.83 8.47 22.26
N PHE A 37 9.62 8.79 22.62
CA PHE A 37 8.69 9.62 21.84
C PHE A 37 7.66 10.29 22.74
N VAL A 38 7.13 11.40 22.30
CA VAL A 38 6.03 12.15 22.95
C VAL A 38 4.79 12.01 22.07
N LEU A 39 3.67 11.68 22.69
CA LEU A 39 2.36 11.66 22.04
C LEU A 39 1.49 12.77 22.62
N ASP A 40 0.85 13.53 21.76
CA ASP A 40 -0.16 14.49 22.17
C ASP A 40 -1.48 13.79 22.53
N LYS A 41 -2.36 14.54 23.22
CA LYS A 41 -3.66 14.01 23.62
C LYS A 41 -4.48 13.57 22.40
N GLY A 42 -4.83 12.28 22.38
CA GLY A 42 -5.62 11.67 21.30
C GLY A 42 -4.79 11.06 20.17
N GLU A 43 -3.46 11.16 20.23
CA GLU A 43 -2.57 10.49 19.28
C GLU A 43 -2.28 9.05 19.70
N THR A 44 -2.10 8.20 18.70
CA THR A 44 -1.69 6.80 18.87
C THR A 44 -0.64 6.43 17.85
N ILE A 45 0.29 5.57 18.24
CA ILE A 45 1.27 5.00 17.31
C ILE A 45 0.55 3.98 16.44
N ALA A 46 0.58 4.20 15.12
CA ALA A 46 -0.02 3.28 14.16
C ALA A 46 0.88 2.05 13.92
N CYS A 47 2.17 2.27 13.73
CA CYS A 47 3.20 1.25 13.53
C CYS A 47 4.58 1.85 13.70
N TYR A 48 5.61 1.00 13.71
CA TYR A 48 7.00 1.39 13.54
C TYR A 48 7.51 0.86 12.19
N ILE A 49 8.54 1.51 11.68
CA ILE A 49 9.31 1.02 10.53
C ILE A 49 10.75 0.86 11.01
N ALA A 50 11.21 -0.39 11.14
CA ALA A 50 12.61 -0.66 11.37
C ALA A 50 13.37 -0.42 10.07
N LEU A 51 14.55 0.21 10.17
CA LEU A 51 15.38 0.60 9.03
C LEU A 51 16.83 0.22 9.32
N GLY A 52 17.53 -0.35 8.36
CA GLY A 52 18.95 -0.69 8.50
C GLY A 52 19.45 -1.63 7.42
N TYR A 53 20.68 -2.08 7.57
CA TYR A 53 21.27 -3.11 6.72
C TYR A 53 20.90 -4.50 7.27
N GLY A 54 20.14 -5.26 6.51
CA GLY A 54 19.77 -6.63 6.88
C GLY A 54 20.83 -7.65 6.45
N GLU A 55 20.87 -8.79 7.14
CA GLU A 55 21.72 -9.92 6.73
C GLU A 55 21.33 -10.51 5.38
N THR A 56 20.06 -10.33 4.98
CA THR A 56 19.50 -10.79 3.70
C THR A 56 18.72 -9.67 3.02
N HIS A 57 18.52 -9.81 1.71
CA HIS A 57 17.66 -8.88 0.94
C HIS A 57 16.17 -9.13 1.09
N GLY A 58 15.76 -10.02 1.98
CA GLY A 58 14.37 -10.43 2.16
C GLY A 58 13.90 -11.45 1.12
N ILE A 59 12.68 -11.92 1.29
CA ILE A 59 12.03 -12.90 0.40
C ILE A 59 10.72 -12.30 -0.09
N GLY A 60 10.45 -12.43 -1.40
CA GLY A 60 9.18 -12.00 -1.98
C GLY A 60 7.99 -12.75 -1.35
N HIS A 61 6.93 -12.05 -1.04
CA HIS A 61 5.71 -12.66 -0.52
C HIS A 61 4.86 -13.28 -1.64
N LYS A 62 3.99 -14.23 -1.29
CA LYS A 62 2.97 -14.75 -2.22
C LYS A 62 1.99 -13.63 -2.56
N ILE A 63 1.70 -13.46 -3.85
CA ILE A 63 0.74 -12.49 -4.36
C ILE A 63 -0.50 -13.17 -4.90
N LYS A 64 -1.62 -12.46 -4.86
CA LYS A 64 -2.86 -12.84 -5.56
C LYS A 64 -2.71 -12.60 -7.06
N THR A 65 -3.67 -13.08 -7.83
CA THR A 65 -3.75 -12.74 -9.26
C THR A 65 -4.46 -11.39 -9.46
N VAL A 66 -4.24 -10.77 -10.61
CA VAL A 66 -4.91 -9.51 -11.01
C VAL A 66 -6.44 -9.67 -10.95
N GLU A 67 -6.95 -10.79 -11.41
CA GLU A 67 -8.39 -11.09 -11.48
C GLU A 67 -9.03 -11.28 -10.09
N GLN A 68 -8.23 -11.65 -9.07
CA GLN A 68 -8.71 -11.77 -7.68
C GLN A 68 -8.87 -10.43 -6.97
N VAL A 69 -8.21 -9.39 -7.47
CA VAL A 69 -8.18 -8.08 -6.82
C VAL A 69 -8.65 -6.94 -7.73
N SER A 70 -9.12 -7.25 -8.94
CA SER A 70 -9.60 -6.22 -9.86
C SER A 70 -10.60 -6.76 -10.89
N ASN A 71 -11.23 -5.84 -11.62
CA ASN A 71 -12.00 -6.12 -12.82
C ASN A 71 -11.20 -5.91 -14.12
N ALA A 72 -9.87 -6.02 -14.06
CA ALA A 72 -9.02 -5.89 -15.24
C ALA A 72 -9.37 -6.98 -16.28
N SER A 73 -9.53 -6.55 -17.53
CA SER A 73 -9.88 -7.39 -18.67
C SER A 73 -9.28 -6.79 -19.95
N ASP A 74 -9.48 -7.46 -21.07
CA ASP A 74 -8.98 -7.00 -22.38
C ASP A 74 -9.57 -5.66 -22.84
N VAL A 75 -10.72 -5.26 -22.27
CA VAL A 75 -11.37 -3.98 -22.58
C VAL A 75 -10.97 -2.85 -21.63
N THR A 76 -10.24 -3.14 -20.55
CA THR A 76 -9.71 -2.11 -19.66
C THR A 76 -8.40 -1.54 -20.20
N PRO A 77 -8.07 -0.26 -19.94
CA PRO A 77 -6.80 0.32 -20.36
C PRO A 77 -5.60 -0.47 -19.82
N SER A 78 -4.56 -0.64 -20.62
CA SER A 78 -3.36 -1.41 -20.24
C SER A 78 -2.64 -0.86 -19.00
N TRP A 79 -2.67 0.46 -18.79
CA TRP A 79 -2.11 1.09 -17.59
C TRP A 79 -2.84 0.66 -16.31
N PHE A 80 -4.16 0.35 -16.37
CA PHE A 80 -4.91 -0.12 -15.21
C PHE A 80 -4.38 -1.49 -14.73
N ARG A 81 -4.16 -2.44 -15.66
CA ARG A 81 -3.56 -3.74 -15.32
C ARG A 81 -2.15 -3.55 -14.71
N LYS A 82 -1.30 -2.69 -15.30
CA LYS A 82 0.03 -2.37 -14.74
C LYS A 82 -0.06 -1.79 -13.32
N GLY A 83 -1.05 -0.94 -13.07
CA GLY A 83 -1.32 -0.40 -11.73
C GLY A 83 -1.68 -1.50 -10.72
N VAL A 84 -2.55 -2.44 -11.11
CA VAL A 84 -2.93 -3.60 -10.27
C VAL A 84 -1.74 -4.52 -10.01
N GLU A 85 -0.94 -4.82 -11.04
CA GLU A 85 0.28 -5.63 -10.90
C GLU A 85 1.28 -4.99 -9.92
N ALA A 86 1.49 -3.68 -10.01
CA ALA A 86 2.31 -2.95 -9.05
C ALA A 86 1.70 -2.98 -7.63
N ALA A 87 0.38 -2.82 -7.49
CA ALA A 87 -0.29 -2.87 -6.20
C ALA A 87 -0.19 -4.24 -5.51
N LEU A 88 -0.09 -5.32 -6.27
CA LEU A 88 0.13 -6.67 -5.73
C LEU A 88 1.50 -6.83 -5.06
N LEU A 89 2.47 -5.96 -5.36
CA LEU A 89 3.77 -5.93 -4.69
C LEU A 89 3.72 -5.19 -3.34
N ALA A 90 2.62 -4.52 -3.02
CA ALA A 90 2.45 -3.78 -1.77
C ALA A 90 2.49 -4.73 -0.57
N PRO A 91 3.33 -4.46 0.46
CA PRO A 91 3.26 -5.19 1.70
C PRO A 91 1.94 -4.91 2.41
N THR A 92 1.35 -5.95 2.98
CA THR A 92 0.12 -5.84 3.79
C THR A 92 0.30 -6.57 5.11
N ALA A 93 -0.43 -6.16 6.14
CA ALA A 93 -0.38 -6.81 7.45
C ALA A 93 -0.63 -8.32 7.30
N VAL A 94 0.30 -9.14 7.79
CA VAL A 94 0.32 -10.62 7.67
C VAL A 94 0.08 -11.14 6.24
N ASN A 95 0.45 -10.36 5.24
CA ASN A 95 0.22 -10.64 3.82
C ASN A 95 -1.26 -10.88 3.46
N GLN A 96 -2.18 -10.18 4.12
CA GLN A 96 -3.62 -10.43 3.96
C GLN A 96 -4.18 -9.97 2.60
N GLN A 97 -3.56 -9.01 1.94
CA GLN A 97 -3.94 -8.48 0.61
C GLN A 97 -5.46 -8.26 0.47
N LYS A 98 -6.07 -7.59 1.47
CA LYS A 98 -7.51 -7.30 1.54
C LYS A 98 -7.84 -5.96 0.90
N PHE A 99 -7.52 -5.83 -0.38
CA PHE A 99 -7.87 -4.68 -1.21
C PHE A 99 -8.36 -5.14 -2.59
N SER A 100 -9.05 -4.25 -3.28
CA SER A 100 -9.41 -4.44 -4.69
C SER A 100 -9.48 -3.11 -5.42
N PHE A 101 -9.28 -3.16 -6.74
CA PHE A 101 -9.38 -2.02 -7.65
C PHE A 101 -10.42 -2.29 -8.72
N GLU A 102 -11.18 -1.26 -9.04
CA GLU A 102 -12.22 -1.32 -10.05
C GLU A 102 -12.05 -0.16 -11.04
N TYR A 103 -11.83 -0.49 -12.29
CA TYR A 103 -11.96 0.48 -13.37
C TYR A 103 -13.45 0.77 -13.59
N VAL A 104 -13.85 2.01 -13.33
CA VAL A 104 -15.26 2.43 -13.39
C VAL A 104 -15.67 2.89 -14.79
N GLY A 105 -14.69 3.34 -15.59
CA GLY A 105 -14.93 3.89 -16.92
C GLY A 105 -14.38 5.31 -17.08
N MET A 106 -14.92 6.06 -18.01
CA MET A 106 -14.55 7.45 -18.26
C MET A 106 -15.70 8.41 -17.92
N LYS A 107 -15.34 9.56 -17.33
CA LYS A 107 -16.25 10.70 -17.15
C LYS A 107 -15.50 11.98 -17.43
N ASN A 108 -16.07 12.87 -18.25
CA ASN A 108 -15.46 14.15 -18.62
C ASN A 108 -14.00 14.00 -19.14
N SER A 109 -13.76 13.01 -20.00
CA SER A 109 -12.43 12.68 -20.54
C SER A 109 -11.40 12.21 -19.51
N CYS A 110 -11.80 11.93 -18.28
CA CYS A 110 -10.95 11.37 -17.23
C CYS A 110 -11.34 9.92 -16.94
N HIS A 111 -10.36 9.03 -16.83
CA HIS A 111 -10.55 7.66 -16.39
C HIS A 111 -10.72 7.62 -14.87
N LEU A 112 -11.67 6.82 -14.40
CA LEU A 112 -12.01 6.71 -13.00
C LEU A 112 -11.65 5.33 -12.45
N VAL A 113 -11.01 5.31 -11.29
CA VAL A 113 -10.65 4.08 -10.57
C VAL A 113 -11.16 4.15 -9.14
N HIS A 114 -11.85 3.09 -8.73
CA HIS A 114 -12.28 2.92 -7.35
C HIS A 114 -11.38 1.91 -6.64
N ALA A 115 -10.88 2.27 -5.45
CA ALA A 115 -10.10 1.40 -4.58
C ALA A 115 -10.89 1.05 -3.33
N LYS A 116 -11.05 -0.25 -3.06
CA LYS A 116 -11.86 -0.77 -1.95
C LYS A 116 -10.99 -1.56 -0.98
N LYS A 117 -11.18 -1.34 0.32
CA LYS A 117 -10.62 -2.22 1.35
C LYS A 117 -11.57 -3.39 1.61
N GLY A 118 -11.00 -4.58 1.78
CA GLY A 118 -11.73 -5.74 2.26
C GLY A 118 -11.87 -5.78 3.78
N PHE A 119 -12.71 -6.67 4.27
CA PHE A 119 -12.86 -6.92 5.71
C PHE A 119 -11.70 -7.79 6.24
N SER A 120 -11.20 -7.44 7.42
CA SER A 120 -10.23 -8.26 8.16
C SER A 120 -10.40 -8.08 9.67
N ILE A 121 -10.32 -9.18 10.40
CA ILE A 121 -10.32 -9.21 11.87
C ILE A 121 -9.00 -8.66 12.42
N ILE A 122 -7.90 -8.82 11.69
CA ILE A 122 -6.55 -8.36 12.09
C ILE A 122 -6.46 -6.83 12.10
N GLY A 123 -7.35 -6.15 11.38
CA GLY A 123 -7.26 -4.70 11.17
C GLY A 123 -6.25 -4.31 10.08
N TYR A 124 -5.71 -3.12 10.17
CA TYR A 124 -4.73 -2.52 9.25
C TYR A 124 -5.18 -2.37 7.78
N THR A 125 -6.38 -2.82 7.39
CA THR A 125 -6.83 -2.80 5.98
C THR A 125 -6.86 -1.39 5.37
N GLN A 126 -7.05 -0.35 6.18
CA GLN A 126 -6.99 1.03 5.71
C GLN A 126 -5.56 1.46 5.38
N MET A 127 -4.60 1.01 6.18
CA MET A 127 -3.17 1.24 5.96
C MET A 127 -2.71 0.45 4.73
N ASP A 128 -3.04 -0.83 4.65
CA ASP A 128 -2.74 -1.71 3.53
C ASP A 128 -3.26 -1.13 2.20
N LEU A 129 -4.51 -0.61 2.21
CA LEU A 129 -5.09 0.03 1.04
C LEU A 129 -4.32 1.30 0.65
N GLY A 130 -3.87 2.10 1.62
CA GLY A 130 -3.05 3.29 1.35
C GLY A 130 -1.73 2.94 0.65
N ILE A 131 -1.06 1.89 1.11
CA ILE A 131 0.17 1.38 0.50
C ILE A 131 -0.11 0.83 -0.91
N ALA A 132 -1.16 0.02 -1.07
CA ALA A 132 -1.53 -0.55 -2.36
C ALA A 132 -1.94 0.52 -3.38
N LYS A 133 -2.63 1.59 -2.97
CA LYS A 133 -2.94 2.74 -3.83
C LYS A 133 -1.67 3.44 -4.32
N TYR A 134 -0.68 3.61 -3.46
CA TYR A 134 0.58 4.24 -3.85
C TYR A 134 1.33 3.40 -4.91
N HIS A 135 1.41 2.09 -4.72
CA HIS A 135 1.96 1.18 -5.72
C HIS A 135 1.18 1.25 -7.04
N PHE A 136 -0.16 1.25 -6.94
CA PHE A 136 -1.01 1.39 -8.11
C PHE A 136 -0.69 2.68 -8.89
N GLU A 137 -0.56 3.82 -8.22
CA GLU A 137 -0.22 5.09 -8.86
C GLU A 137 1.14 5.05 -9.57
N ILE A 138 2.15 4.37 -8.98
CA ILE A 138 3.45 4.18 -9.62
C ILE A 138 3.32 3.33 -10.88
N GLY A 139 2.59 2.22 -10.82
CA GLY A 139 2.45 1.29 -11.95
C GLY A 139 1.54 1.81 -13.06
N ALA A 140 0.46 2.49 -12.69
CA ALA A 140 -0.52 3.04 -13.64
C ALA A 140 -0.09 4.36 -14.29
N GLY A 141 0.76 5.15 -13.62
CA GLY A 141 1.01 6.55 -13.93
C GLY A 141 -0.12 7.44 -13.41
N LYS A 142 0.21 8.35 -12.51
CA LYS A 142 -0.77 9.17 -11.77
C LYS A 142 -1.67 10.02 -12.66
N ASP A 143 -1.17 10.45 -13.82
CA ASP A 143 -1.88 11.34 -14.74
C ASP A 143 -2.92 10.60 -15.61
N ASN A 144 -2.97 9.27 -15.55
CA ASN A 144 -3.87 8.47 -16.38
C ASN A 144 -5.30 8.36 -15.82
N PHE A 145 -5.52 8.73 -14.55
CA PHE A 145 -6.81 8.48 -13.89
C PHE A 145 -7.02 9.35 -12.64
N GLU A 146 -8.26 9.36 -12.18
CA GLU A 146 -8.66 9.93 -10.87
C GLU A 146 -9.28 8.84 -9.98
N TRP A 147 -9.02 8.97 -8.66
CA TRP A 147 -9.68 8.14 -7.66
C TRP A 147 -11.11 8.61 -7.41
N VAL A 148 -12.06 7.67 -7.29
CA VAL A 148 -13.46 7.91 -6.93
C VAL A 148 -13.90 7.04 -5.76
#